data_56a91eca06832b12b5959e7f8f92fe0e
#
_entry.id   56a91eca06832b12b5959e7f8f92fe0e
#
_cell.length_a   1.000
_cell.length_b   1.000
_cell.length_c   1.000
_cell.angle_alpha   90.00
_cell.angle_beta   90.00
_cell.angle_gamma   90.00
#
_symmetry.space_group_name_H-M   'P 1'
#
loop_
_entity.id
_entity.type
_entity.pdbx_description
1 polymer ?
#
loop_
_entity_poly.entity_id
_entity_poly.type
_entity_poly.pdbx_seq_one_letter_code
_entity_poly.pdbx_strand_id
1 'polypeptide(L)'
;TLAGIIIPVTSTAANGFPLDAEADERRVKYLMLDSGLLLAVLHLDGDISQQLIKLIMTGNPQDLVNKGSITEMVAGLEILRYKNATHRPRLFYWEKSGKSIAEVDYLGIRDMKILPIEVKAGTQGGMKSLWMFLREKQLTDAVRCSLENFGSFEYIDKEDNDAIRHVSICPLYALSQL
;
A
#
# COMPACT_ATOMS: atom_id res chain seq x y z
N THR A 1 -14.73 10.68 -5.77
CA THR A 1 -15.16 11.72 -6.71
C THR A 1 -16.43 11.32 -7.44
N LEU A 2 -17.21 12.31 -7.89
CA LEU A 2 -18.55 12.07 -8.48
C LEU A 2 -18.50 11.18 -9.73
N ALA A 3 -17.47 11.29 -10.55
CA ALA A 3 -17.33 10.49 -11.77
C ALA A 3 -16.78 9.06 -11.56
N GLY A 4 -16.35 8.74 -10.34
CA GLY A 4 -15.77 7.42 -10.04
C GLY A 4 -14.39 7.14 -10.66
N ILE A 5 -13.81 8.11 -11.34
CA ILE A 5 -12.51 7.99 -12.02
C ILE A 5 -11.34 8.04 -11.02
N ILE A 6 -11.52 8.77 -9.93
CA ILE A 6 -10.53 8.97 -8.87
C ILE A 6 -11.06 8.39 -7.56
N ILE A 7 -10.25 7.57 -6.92
CA ILE A 7 -10.58 6.89 -5.67
C ILE A 7 -9.77 7.52 -4.55
N PRO A 8 -10.40 8.02 -3.47
CA PRO A 8 -9.68 8.55 -2.33
C PRO A 8 -9.10 7.43 -1.45
N VAL A 9 -7.89 7.65 -0.97
CA VAL A 9 -7.26 6.90 0.12
C VAL A 9 -7.08 7.86 1.27
N THR A 10 -7.82 7.68 2.34
CA THR A 10 -7.92 8.66 3.44
C THR A 10 -6.94 8.31 4.56
N SER A 11 -6.24 9.30 5.10
CA SER A 11 -5.40 9.10 6.27
C SER A 11 -6.26 8.78 7.49
N THR A 12 -5.78 7.87 8.35
CA THR A 12 -6.41 7.56 9.64
C THR A 12 -5.37 7.46 10.74
N ALA A 13 -5.76 7.84 11.96
CA ALA A 13 -4.90 7.68 13.12
C ALA A 13 -4.65 6.21 13.48
N ALA A 14 -5.55 5.31 13.06
CA ALA A 14 -5.40 3.86 13.19
C ALA A 14 -5.12 3.38 14.64
N ASN A 15 -5.81 3.96 15.64
CA ASN A 15 -5.71 3.50 17.03
C ASN A 15 -6.64 2.33 17.32
N GLY A 16 -7.52 1.97 16.39
CA GLY A 16 -8.45 0.88 16.57
C GLY A 16 -9.38 0.71 15.39
N PHE A 17 -10.36 -0.13 15.57
CA PHE A 17 -11.42 -0.45 14.61
C PHE A 17 -12.73 0.23 15.02
N PRO A 18 -13.52 0.77 14.08
CA PRO A 18 -13.30 0.85 12.64
C PRO A 18 -12.33 1.97 12.23
N LEU A 19 -11.56 1.74 11.16
CA LEU A 19 -10.57 2.71 10.64
C LEU A 19 -11.18 4.06 10.26
N ASP A 20 -12.44 4.05 9.86
CA ASP A 20 -13.19 5.22 9.42
C ASP A 20 -13.47 6.21 10.57
N ALA A 21 -13.52 5.73 11.80
CA ALA A 21 -13.83 6.57 12.98
C ALA A 21 -12.77 7.65 13.23
N GLU A 22 -11.55 7.44 12.77
CA GLU A 22 -10.43 8.37 12.96
C GLU A 22 -9.87 8.90 11.62
N ALA A 23 -10.66 8.85 10.56
CA ALA A 23 -10.26 9.30 9.23
C ALA A 23 -10.14 10.83 9.18
N ASP A 24 -9.03 11.34 8.65
CA ASP A 24 -8.84 12.78 8.38
C ASP A 24 -9.10 13.08 6.90
N GLU A 25 -10.29 13.55 6.60
CA GLU A 25 -10.75 13.90 5.24
C GLU A 25 -9.95 15.05 4.58
N ARG A 26 -9.05 15.71 5.31
CA ARG A 26 -8.16 16.74 4.77
C ARG A 26 -6.84 16.15 4.26
N ARG A 27 -6.55 14.90 4.63
CA ARG A 27 -5.36 14.17 4.26
C ARG A 27 -5.74 12.98 3.40
N VAL A 28 -5.72 13.20 2.09
CA VAL A 28 -6.22 12.23 1.12
C VAL A 28 -5.20 12.08 -0.01
N LYS A 29 -4.80 10.86 -0.26
CA LYS A 29 -4.17 10.46 -1.53
C LYS A 29 -5.24 10.07 -2.53
N TYR A 30 -4.92 10.09 -3.81
CA TYR A 30 -5.86 9.73 -4.86
C TYR A 30 -5.27 8.66 -5.76
N LEU A 31 -6.06 7.63 -6.03
CA LEU A 31 -5.76 6.62 -7.03
C LEU A 31 -6.62 6.87 -8.27
N MET A 32 -6.09 6.58 -9.44
CA MET A 32 -6.90 6.46 -10.64
C MET A 32 -7.53 5.07 -10.69
N LEU A 33 -8.80 4.99 -11.09
CA LEU A 33 -9.53 3.73 -11.23
C LEU A 33 -8.91 2.82 -12.31
N ASP A 34 -8.28 3.41 -13.31
CA ASP A 34 -7.72 2.71 -14.45
C ASP A 34 -6.24 3.09 -14.65
N SER A 35 -5.38 2.07 -14.76
CA SER A 35 -3.96 2.27 -14.95
C SER A 35 -3.62 2.84 -16.34
N GLY A 36 -4.40 2.52 -17.37
CA GLY A 36 -4.23 3.10 -18.70
C GLY A 36 -4.53 4.59 -18.70
N LEU A 37 -5.55 5.02 -17.95
CA LEU A 37 -5.85 6.44 -17.78
C LEU A 37 -4.71 7.18 -17.05
N LEU A 38 -4.11 6.56 -16.05
CA LEU A 38 -2.93 7.13 -15.40
C LEU A 38 -1.77 7.28 -16.38
N LEU A 39 -1.49 6.24 -17.16
CA LEU A 39 -0.42 6.27 -18.15
C LEU A 39 -0.66 7.36 -19.22
N ALA A 40 -1.90 7.52 -19.67
CA ALA A 40 -2.28 8.58 -20.61
C ALA A 40 -2.08 9.98 -20.00
N VAL A 41 -2.48 10.20 -18.76
CA VAL A 41 -2.26 11.47 -18.05
C VAL A 41 -0.78 11.77 -17.83
N LEU A 42 0.03 10.74 -17.63
CA LEU A 42 1.49 10.86 -17.54
C LEU A 42 2.19 10.96 -18.90
N HIS A 43 1.43 11.02 -20.01
CA HIS A 43 1.96 11.00 -21.39
C HIS A 43 2.83 9.77 -21.69
N LEU A 44 2.48 8.61 -21.11
CA LEU A 44 3.16 7.33 -21.25
C LEU A 44 2.32 6.32 -22.05
N ASP A 45 1.46 6.81 -22.94
CA ASP A 45 0.58 6.02 -23.80
C ASP A 45 1.25 5.63 -25.14
N GLY A 46 0.62 4.72 -25.89
CA GLY A 46 1.12 4.22 -27.16
C GLY A 46 2.18 3.12 -27.04
N ASP A 47 3.12 3.08 -27.99
CA ASP A 47 4.20 2.08 -28.00
C ASP A 47 5.09 2.12 -26.76
N ILE A 48 5.14 3.29 -26.10
CA ILE A 48 5.85 3.48 -24.83
C ILE A 48 5.19 2.67 -23.73
N SER A 49 3.87 2.48 -23.75
CA SER A 49 3.15 1.75 -22.68
C SER A 49 3.57 0.28 -22.61
N GLN A 50 3.78 -0.40 -23.74
CA GLN A 50 4.27 -1.78 -23.76
C GLN A 50 5.73 -1.88 -23.31
N GLN A 51 6.56 -0.94 -23.71
CA GLN A 51 7.95 -0.85 -23.25
C GLN A 51 8.00 -0.54 -21.76
N LEU A 52 7.11 0.34 -21.27
CA LEU A 52 7.01 0.69 -19.86
C LEU A 52 6.54 -0.51 -19.01
N ILE A 53 5.53 -1.25 -19.45
CA ILE A 53 5.09 -2.48 -18.76
C ILE A 53 6.23 -3.48 -18.69
N LYS A 54 6.94 -3.68 -19.81
CA LYS A 54 8.11 -4.56 -19.85
C LYS A 54 9.20 -4.08 -18.92
N LEU A 55 9.46 -2.77 -18.86
CA LEU A 55 10.44 -2.14 -17.98
C LEU A 55 10.03 -2.25 -16.51
N ILE A 56 8.72 -2.10 -16.18
CA ILE A 56 8.17 -2.32 -14.83
C ILE A 56 8.38 -3.77 -14.39
N MET A 57 8.16 -4.72 -15.30
CA MET A 57 8.25 -6.14 -15.01
C MET A 57 9.69 -6.66 -14.95
N THR A 58 10.59 -6.12 -15.77
CA THR A 58 11.95 -6.67 -15.96
C THR A 58 13.08 -5.67 -15.73
N GLY A 59 12.78 -4.37 -15.70
CA GLY A 59 13.77 -3.30 -15.63
C GLY A 59 14.34 -3.05 -14.23
N ASN A 60 15.48 -2.39 -14.22
CA ASN A 60 16.11 -1.95 -12.98
C ASN A 60 15.21 -0.92 -12.29
N PRO A 61 14.93 -1.03 -10.96
CA PRO A 61 14.11 -0.07 -10.24
C PRO A 61 14.52 1.40 -10.38
N GLN A 62 15.79 1.65 -10.73
CA GLN A 62 16.34 2.99 -10.91
C GLN A 62 15.93 3.65 -12.24
N ASP A 63 15.47 2.89 -13.21
CA ASP A 63 15.20 3.39 -14.58
C ASP A 63 13.79 3.99 -14.74
N LEU A 64 12.94 3.90 -13.71
CA LEU A 64 11.58 4.40 -13.73
C LEU A 64 11.32 5.40 -12.59
N VAL A 65 11.27 6.65 -12.96
CA VAL A 65 10.66 7.69 -12.12
C VAL A 65 9.17 7.32 -11.92
N ASN A 66 8.69 7.26 -10.68
CA ASN A 66 7.31 6.89 -10.31
C ASN A 66 6.93 5.39 -10.32
N LYS A 67 7.87 4.46 -10.47
CA LYS A 67 7.57 3.03 -10.34
C LYS A 67 6.86 2.70 -9.01
N GLY A 68 7.29 3.32 -7.91
CA GLY A 68 6.67 3.17 -6.59
C GLY A 68 5.19 3.55 -6.61
N SER A 69 4.88 4.75 -7.09
CA SER A 69 3.50 5.26 -7.13
C SER A 69 2.57 4.43 -8.04
N ILE A 70 3.08 3.94 -9.17
CA ILE A 70 2.30 3.05 -10.05
C ILE A 70 2.01 1.72 -9.35
N THR A 71 3.02 1.14 -8.69
CA THR A 71 2.86 -0.13 -7.96
C THR A 71 1.88 0.04 -6.79
N GLU A 72 1.98 1.13 -6.04
CA GLU A 72 1.07 1.48 -4.96
C GLU A 72 -0.37 1.63 -5.47
N MET A 73 -0.57 2.32 -6.60
CA MET A 73 -1.88 2.45 -7.22
C MET A 73 -2.47 1.08 -7.59
N VAL A 74 -1.70 0.22 -8.25
CA VAL A 74 -2.16 -1.12 -8.64
C VAL A 74 -2.50 -1.94 -7.38
N ALA A 75 -1.70 -1.85 -6.32
CA ALA A 75 -1.99 -2.48 -5.04
C ALA A 75 -3.33 -2.02 -4.46
N GLY A 76 -3.60 -0.72 -4.46
CA GLY A 76 -4.87 -0.16 -4.00
C GLY A 76 -6.06 -0.66 -4.82
N LEU A 77 -5.93 -0.76 -6.14
CA LEU A 77 -6.96 -1.31 -7.02
C LEU A 77 -7.20 -2.80 -6.74
N GLU A 78 -6.16 -3.58 -6.50
CA GLU A 78 -6.30 -5.00 -6.13
C GLU A 78 -7.01 -5.17 -4.77
N ILE A 79 -6.70 -4.35 -3.77
CA ILE A 79 -7.43 -4.34 -2.48
C ILE A 79 -8.92 -4.04 -2.68
N LEU A 80 -9.26 -3.15 -3.62
CA LEU A 80 -10.65 -2.79 -3.92
C LEU A 80 -11.42 -3.88 -4.64
N ARG A 81 -10.78 -4.67 -5.49
CA ARG A 81 -11.44 -5.69 -6.33
C ARG A 81 -12.22 -6.72 -5.53
N TYR A 82 -11.80 -7.05 -4.33
CA TYR A 82 -12.42 -8.07 -3.51
C TYR A 82 -13.54 -7.54 -2.59
N LYS A 83 -13.67 -6.22 -2.50
CA LYS A 83 -14.71 -5.63 -1.64
C LYS A 83 -16.08 -5.76 -2.28
N ASN A 84 -17.09 -5.98 -1.44
CA ASN A 84 -18.47 -6.16 -1.85
C ASN A 84 -18.93 -4.98 -2.74
N ALA A 85 -19.42 -5.30 -3.94
CA ALA A 85 -19.88 -4.33 -4.93
C ALA A 85 -21.05 -3.43 -4.45
N THR A 86 -21.76 -3.85 -3.39
CA THR A 86 -22.88 -3.09 -2.81
C THR A 86 -22.47 -1.94 -1.91
N HIS A 87 -21.20 -1.90 -1.49
CA HIS A 87 -20.68 -0.84 -0.62
C HIS A 87 -19.60 -0.08 -1.35
N ARG A 88 -19.59 1.25 -1.23
CA ARG A 88 -18.45 2.05 -1.70
C ARG A 88 -17.22 1.70 -0.86
N PRO A 89 -16.23 1.04 -1.43
CA PRO A 89 -15.04 0.68 -0.69
C PRO A 89 -14.28 1.95 -0.31
N ARG A 90 -13.83 2.02 0.93
CA ARG A 90 -12.90 3.05 1.41
C ARG A 90 -11.53 2.42 1.60
N LEU A 91 -10.51 3.13 1.15
CA LEU A 91 -9.11 2.80 1.39
C LEU A 91 -8.54 3.76 2.43
N PHE A 92 -7.69 3.22 3.27
CA PHE A 92 -7.02 3.98 4.32
C PHE A 92 -5.51 3.78 4.24
N TYR A 93 -4.78 4.82 4.62
CA TYR A 93 -3.35 4.80 4.84
C TYR A 93 -3.03 5.44 6.20
N TRP A 94 -1.80 5.30 6.65
CA TRP A 94 -1.33 5.99 7.84
C TRP A 94 -0.12 6.84 7.51
N GLU A 95 -0.09 8.03 8.08
CA GLU A 95 1.06 8.91 7.99
C GLU A 95 1.37 9.58 9.31
N LYS A 96 2.64 9.83 9.55
CA LYS A 96 3.15 10.58 10.66
C LYS A 96 3.91 11.79 10.14
N SER A 97 3.55 12.98 10.65
CA SER A 97 4.19 14.25 10.33
C SER A 97 5.00 14.73 11.54
N GLY A 98 5.99 15.57 11.33
CA GLY A 98 6.78 16.20 12.38
C GLY A 98 8.26 15.84 12.32
N LYS A 99 8.88 15.54 13.46
CA LYS A 99 10.32 15.25 13.54
C LYS A 99 10.74 13.97 12.78
N SER A 100 9.85 13.02 12.66
CA SER A 100 10.03 11.83 11.83
C SER A 100 8.86 11.70 10.87
N ILE A 101 9.14 11.65 9.58
CA ILE A 101 8.14 11.40 8.54
C ILE A 101 8.09 9.90 8.31
N ALA A 102 6.90 9.33 8.39
CA ALA A 102 6.65 7.91 8.13
C ALA A 102 5.28 7.74 7.48
N GLU A 103 5.16 6.77 6.62
CA GLU A 103 3.92 6.42 5.93
C GLU A 103 3.82 4.91 5.77
N VAL A 104 2.61 4.36 5.96
CA VAL A 104 2.24 2.99 5.60
C VAL A 104 1.22 3.08 4.49
N ASP A 105 1.47 2.43 3.37
CA ASP A 105 0.77 2.64 2.10
C ASP A 105 -0.73 2.33 2.19
N TYR A 106 -1.10 1.21 2.83
CA TYR A 106 -2.50 0.83 3.04
C TYR A 106 -2.71 0.19 4.41
N LEU A 107 -3.96 0.31 4.89
CA LEU A 107 -4.44 -0.35 6.10
C LEU A 107 -5.64 -1.21 5.76
N GLY A 108 -5.58 -2.47 6.11
CA GLY A 108 -6.68 -3.42 6.09
C GLY A 108 -7.14 -3.79 7.50
N ILE A 109 -8.18 -4.63 7.56
CA ILE A 109 -8.63 -5.27 8.79
C ILE A 109 -8.66 -6.77 8.55
N ARG A 110 -8.00 -7.51 9.42
CA ARG A 110 -8.04 -8.98 9.46
C ARG A 110 -8.21 -9.44 10.90
N ASP A 111 -9.18 -10.32 11.15
CA ASP A 111 -9.49 -10.86 12.48
C ASP A 111 -9.67 -9.77 13.56
N MET A 112 -10.40 -8.71 13.20
CA MET A 112 -10.66 -7.53 14.05
C MET A 112 -9.40 -6.76 14.48
N LYS A 113 -8.28 -6.97 13.79
CA LYS A 113 -7.03 -6.24 13.99
C LYS A 113 -6.67 -5.44 12.75
N ILE A 114 -6.00 -4.33 12.96
CA ILE A 114 -5.44 -3.53 11.86
C ILE A 114 -4.29 -4.31 11.24
N LEU A 115 -4.33 -4.46 9.92
CA LEU A 115 -3.29 -5.09 9.12
C LEU A 115 -2.62 -4.03 8.24
N PRO A 116 -1.43 -3.55 8.59
CA PRO A 116 -0.70 -2.63 7.73
C PRO A 116 -0.13 -3.37 6.51
N ILE A 117 -0.20 -2.72 5.36
CA ILE A 117 0.27 -3.21 4.06
C ILE A 117 1.28 -2.23 3.51
N GLU A 118 2.51 -2.66 3.38
CA GLU A 118 3.61 -1.92 2.78
C GLU A 118 3.85 -2.41 1.35
N VAL A 119 3.84 -1.52 0.38
CA VAL A 119 4.00 -1.84 -1.04
C VAL A 119 5.43 -1.55 -1.49
N LYS A 120 6.04 -2.49 -2.17
CA LYS A 120 7.38 -2.33 -2.74
C LYS A 120 7.38 -2.65 -4.23
N ALA A 121 7.90 -1.73 -5.02
CA ALA A 121 7.99 -1.88 -6.48
C ALA A 121 9.07 -2.88 -6.95
N GLY A 122 9.75 -3.55 -6.03
CA GLY A 122 10.77 -4.55 -6.27
C GLY A 122 10.92 -5.50 -5.09
N THR A 123 11.94 -6.32 -5.13
CA THR A 123 12.24 -7.29 -4.06
C THR A 123 13.03 -6.67 -2.90
N GLN A 124 13.57 -5.47 -3.09
CA GLN A 124 14.35 -4.74 -2.08
C GLN A 124 13.58 -3.53 -1.58
N GLY A 125 14.02 -2.99 -0.46
CA GLY A 125 13.49 -1.77 0.13
C GLY A 125 13.33 -1.87 1.64
N GLY A 126 13.69 -0.79 2.33
CA GLY A 126 13.52 -0.71 3.77
C GLY A 126 12.04 -0.57 4.16
N MET A 127 11.71 -1.02 5.36
CA MET A 127 10.35 -0.94 5.93
C MET A 127 10.34 -0.14 7.23
N LYS A 128 11.14 0.91 7.30
CA LYS A 128 11.30 1.73 8.53
C LYS A 128 9.98 2.30 9.03
N SER A 129 9.15 2.80 8.11
CA SER A 129 7.82 3.33 8.44
C SER A 129 6.91 2.27 9.00
N LEU A 130 6.93 1.06 8.40
CA LEU A 130 6.16 -0.07 8.86
C LEU A 130 6.57 -0.48 10.29
N TRP A 131 7.87 -0.58 10.58
CA TRP A 131 8.34 -0.89 11.93
C TRP A 131 7.92 0.17 12.94
N MET A 132 8.00 1.45 12.56
CA MET A 132 7.52 2.55 13.42
C MET A 132 6.03 2.42 13.71
N PHE A 133 5.22 2.13 12.70
CA PHE A 133 3.78 1.93 12.84
C PHE A 133 3.45 0.76 13.77
N LEU A 134 4.08 -0.40 13.55
CA LEU A 134 3.86 -1.60 14.37
C LEU A 134 4.19 -1.35 15.84
N ARG A 135 5.29 -0.64 16.13
CA ARG A 135 5.63 -0.22 17.50
C ARG A 135 4.59 0.71 18.10
N GLU A 136 4.23 1.77 17.36
CA GLU A 136 3.29 2.78 17.86
C GLU A 136 1.91 2.20 18.14
N LYS A 137 1.48 1.24 17.30
CA LYS A 137 0.15 0.60 17.43
C LYS A 137 0.18 -0.74 18.17
N GLN A 138 1.34 -1.17 18.66
CA GLN A 138 1.53 -2.45 19.37
C GLN A 138 1.00 -3.65 18.57
N LEU A 139 1.26 -3.64 17.26
CA LEU A 139 0.85 -4.70 16.33
C LEU A 139 2.01 -5.63 16.05
N THR A 140 1.72 -6.91 15.81
CA THR A 140 2.71 -7.95 15.52
C THR A 140 2.77 -8.33 14.05
N ASP A 141 1.67 -8.16 13.33
CA ASP A 141 1.48 -8.69 12.00
C ASP A 141 1.44 -7.58 10.95
N ALA A 142 2.04 -7.84 9.80
CA ALA A 142 2.04 -6.95 8.67
C ALA A 142 2.08 -7.71 7.34
N VAL A 143 1.76 -7.02 6.26
CA VAL A 143 1.95 -7.52 4.91
C VAL A 143 2.96 -6.66 4.16
N ARG A 144 3.91 -7.30 3.51
CA ARG A 144 4.74 -6.73 2.48
C ARG A 144 4.20 -7.17 1.12
N CYS A 145 3.69 -6.24 0.35
CA CYS A 145 3.33 -6.47 -1.04
C CYS A 145 4.50 -6.15 -1.94
N SER A 146 4.91 -7.10 -2.78
CA SER A 146 6.06 -6.91 -3.67
C SER A 146 5.93 -7.78 -4.93
N LEU A 147 6.97 -7.79 -5.76
CA LEU A 147 7.09 -8.70 -6.90
C LEU A 147 7.63 -10.09 -6.51
N GLU A 148 7.83 -10.34 -5.22
CA GLU A 148 8.23 -11.63 -4.69
C GLU A 148 7.04 -12.60 -4.72
N ASN A 149 7.34 -13.91 -4.64
CA ASN A 149 6.31 -14.93 -4.45
C ASN A 149 5.81 -14.94 -3.00
N PHE A 150 4.75 -15.70 -2.72
CA PHE A 150 4.26 -15.91 -1.35
C PHE A 150 5.38 -16.37 -0.43
N GLY A 151 5.39 -15.83 0.77
CA GLY A 151 6.37 -16.15 1.78
C GLY A 151 6.06 -15.44 3.09
N SER A 152 6.96 -15.59 4.04
CA SER A 152 6.92 -14.86 5.29
C SER A 152 8.32 -14.78 5.91
N PHE A 153 8.50 -13.82 6.78
CA PHE A 153 9.69 -13.74 7.62
C PHE A 153 9.34 -13.09 8.96
N GLU A 154 10.21 -13.30 9.91
CA GLU A 154 10.16 -12.66 11.22
C GLU A 154 11.22 -11.58 11.31
N TYR A 155 10.86 -10.48 11.94
CA TYR A 155 11.75 -9.38 12.26
C TYR A 155 11.81 -9.20 13.77
N ILE A 156 13.01 -9.20 14.35
CA ILE A 156 13.24 -8.91 15.76
C ILE A 156 13.44 -7.40 15.90
N ASP A 157 12.47 -6.74 16.51
CA ASP A 157 12.47 -5.29 16.67
C ASP A 157 13.26 -4.89 17.94
N LYS A 158 14.54 -4.62 17.75
CA LYS A 158 15.45 -4.22 18.83
C LYS A 158 15.07 -2.90 19.51
N GLU A 159 14.30 -2.07 18.83
CA GLU A 159 13.82 -0.80 19.37
C GLU A 159 12.52 -0.98 20.21
N ASP A 160 11.99 -2.20 20.26
CA ASP A 160 10.81 -2.58 21.04
C ASP A 160 11.05 -3.87 21.83
N ASN A 161 12.08 -3.88 22.66
CA ASN A 161 12.42 -4.97 23.56
C ASN A 161 12.49 -6.36 22.89
N ASP A 162 13.08 -6.42 21.69
CA ASP A 162 13.19 -7.63 20.89
C ASP A 162 11.82 -8.26 20.53
N ALA A 163 10.78 -7.43 20.40
CA ALA A 163 9.48 -7.91 19.97
C ALA A 163 9.55 -8.56 18.57
N ILE A 164 8.91 -9.71 18.42
CA ILE A 164 8.84 -10.42 17.15
C ILE A 164 7.71 -9.85 16.32
N ARG A 165 8.01 -9.47 15.07
CA ARG A 165 7.05 -9.01 14.07
C ARG A 165 6.96 -10.04 12.96
N HIS A 166 5.75 -10.45 12.61
CA HIS A 166 5.48 -11.41 11.53
C HIS A 166 5.08 -10.67 10.27
N VAL A 167 5.85 -10.83 9.21
CA VAL A 167 5.56 -10.19 7.92
C VAL A 167 5.24 -11.27 6.89
N SER A 168 4.00 -11.24 6.40
CA SER A 168 3.60 -12.05 5.24
C SER A 168 4.01 -11.34 3.96
N ILE A 169 4.64 -12.05 3.03
CA ILE A 169 4.92 -11.56 1.68
C ILE A 169 3.75 -11.96 0.80
N CYS A 170 3.14 -10.97 0.17
CA CYS A 170 2.01 -11.17 -0.73
C CYS A 170 2.35 -10.61 -2.12
N PRO A 171 2.27 -11.42 -3.18
CA PRO A 171 2.38 -10.91 -4.54
C PRO A 171 1.32 -9.86 -4.83
N LEU A 172 1.66 -8.87 -5.66
CA LEU A 172 0.78 -7.76 -5.99
C LEU A 172 -0.61 -8.21 -6.46
N TYR A 173 -0.66 -9.23 -7.32
CA TYR A 173 -1.91 -9.77 -7.89
C TYR A 173 -2.79 -10.53 -6.87
N ALA A 174 -2.27 -10.83 -5.70
CA ALA A 174 -2.96 -11.62 -4.68
C ALA A 174 -3.49 -10.78 -3.51
N LEU A 175 -3.26 -9.47 -3.50
CA LEU A 175 -3.70 -8.57 -2.43
C LEU A 175 -5.21 -8.58 -2.21
N SER A 176 -5.97 -8.90 -3.23
CA SER A 176 -7.43 -9.05 -3.14
C SER A 176 -7.87 -10.22 -2.23
N GLN A 177 -6.96 -11.11 -1.84
CA GLN A 177 -7.24 -12.29 -1.02
C GLN A 177 -6.91 -12.11 0.48
N LEU A 178 -6.44 -10.93 0.90
CA LEU A 178 -6.04 -10.62 2.28
C LEU A 178 -7.17 -10.43 3.29
#